data_3fd75f5980622a8b788bba40e784ccd0
#
_entry.id   3fd75f5980622a8b788bba40e784ccd0
#
_cell.length_a   1.000
_cell.length_b   1.000
_cell.length_c   1.000
_cell.angle_alpha   90.00
_cell.angle_beta   90.00
_cell.angle_gamma   90.00
#
_symmetry.space_group_name_H-M   'P 1'
#
loop_
_entity.id
_entity.type
_entity.pdbx_description
1 polymer ?
#
loop_
_entity_poly.entity_id
_entity_poly.type
_entity_poly.pdbx_seq_one_letter_code
_entity_poly.pdbx_strand_id
1 'polypeptide(L)'
;MVNESLKIQAINYQNLKSTTSGIQNPEIELLDNACKELGFFHLVNHGLEDHINQLFNLAQTFFALPQNEKEKVPRENRYGYVPNAREALNMRRKTGNAEFVDLGLSDEIQSLFFEKSKQQIQEYQQQGLIVASELLKVLGAKLGVNKLFFEEKMNNPQCRLRFLHYSPLNHGNAEYPLGAHTDYGLITLLATDGVPGLEIQKKDGEWLPVDTPKGSLIVNLGDMLARWTNDRYCSTPHRARLPKQDSRYSIPFFINPDPTVVIEVIDSCVSDGNLNRYEPITAGEYLASRIDSDSEPYIEKH
;
A
#
# COMPACT_ATOMS: atom_id res chain seq x y z
N MET A 1 24.95 2.14 -18.66
CA MET A 1 24.43 3.23 -17.81
C MET A 1 23.89 2.58 -16.56
N VAL A 2 24.46 2.88 -15.40
CA VAL A 2 23.94 2.42 -14.11
C VAL A 2 22.65 3.20 -13.92
N ASN A 3 21.49 2.50 -13.97
CA ASN A 3 20.22 3.12 -13.61
C ASN A 3 20.34 3.53 -12.12
N GLU A 4 20.44 4.81 -11.84
CA GLU A 4 20.35 5.30 -10.47
C GLU A 4 18.96 4.99 -9.92
N SER A 5 18.93 4.21 -8.83
CA SER A 5 17.68 3.97 -8.11
C SER A 5 17.23 5.25 -7.40
N LEU A 6 15.93 5.49 -7.36
CA LEU A 6 15.36 6.59 -6.59
C LEU A 6 15.58 6.33 -5.10
N LYS A 7 16.37 7.22 -4.46
CA LYS A 7 16.49 7.23 -3.01
C LYS A 7 15.31 8.00 -2.43
N ILE A 8 14.30 7.27 -1.99
CA ILE A 8 13.19 7.87 -1.24
C ILE A 8 13.63 8.17 0.20
N GLN A 9 12.99 9.16 0.83
CA GLN A 9 13.35 9.61 2.19
C GLN A 9 13.20 8.46 3.19
N ALA A 10 14.19 8.25 4.04
CA ALA A 10 14.08 7.36 5.19
C ALA A 10 13.57 8.12 6.42
N ILE A 11 12.54 7.60 7.05
CA ILE A 11 11.89 8.15 8.25
C ILE A 11 12.11 7.17 9.42
N ASN A 12 12.68 7.65 10.49
CA ASN A 12 12.90 6.86 11.70
C ASN A 12 11.66 6.91 12.61
N TYR A 13 10.94 5.78 12.68
CA TYR A 13 9.71 5.68 13.47
C TYR A 13 9.88 5.98 14.96
N GLN A 14 11.01 5.58 15.56
CA GLN A 14 11.24 5.85 16.98
C GLN A 14 11.44 7.34 17.25
N ASN A 15 12.05 8.07 16.31
CA ASN A 15 12.21 9.51 16.42
C ASN A 15 10.85 10.25 16.34
N LEU A 16 9.89 9.77 15.54
CA LEU A 16 8.56 10.34 15.49
C LEU A 16 7.83 10.22 16.83
N LYS A 17 8.03 9.13 17.58
CA LYS A 17 7.41 8.89 18.89
C LYS A 17 8.03 9.70 20.03
N SER A 18 9.29 10.08 19.91
CA SER A 18 10.07 10.72 20.98
C SER A 18 9.79 12.22 21.14
N THR A 19 8.71 12.76 20.56
CA THR A 19 8.41 14.18 20.58
C THR A 19 8.04 14.64 21.99
N THR A 20 9.02 15.14 22.74
CA THR A 20 8.80 15.95 23.93
C THR A 20 8.24 17.31 23.48
N SER A 21 7.13 17.73 24.07
CA SER A 21 6.44 18.98 23.77
C SER A 21 7.42 20.17 23.76
N GLY A 22 7.53 20.88 22.63
CA GLY A 22 8.23 22.15 22.50
C GLY A 22 9.52 22.14 21.66
N ILE A 23 10.02 20.99 21.20
CA ILE A 23 11.18 20.90 20.31
C ILE A 23 10.67 20.60 18.90
N GLN A 24 11.14 21.38 17.90
CA GLN A 24 10.93 21.04 16.48
C GLN A 24 11.58 19.67 16.22
N ASN A 25 10.75 18.67 15.89
CA ASN A 25 11.25 17.36 15.54
C ASN A 25 11.58 17.33 14.03
N PRO A 26 12.84 17.25 13.64
CA PRO A 26 13.23 17.25 12.23
C PRO A 26 12.65 16.05 11.46
N GLU A 27 12.40 14.94 12.13
CA GLU A 27 11.81 13.75 11.51
C GLU A 27 10.37 14.00 11.03
N ILE A 28 9.61 14.85 11.74
CA ILE A 28 8.25 15.26 11.33
C ILE A 28 8.30 16.09 10.05
N GLU A 29 9.28 17.00 9.92
CA GLU A 29 9.46 17.80 8.71
C GLU A 29 9.89 16.93 7.51
N LEU A 30 10.77 15.95 7.74
CA LEU A 30 11.17 14.99 6.72
C LEU A 30 9.96 14.17 6.23
N LEU A 31 9.12 13.69 7.15
CA LEU A 31 7.90 12.96 6.82
C LEU A 31 6.91 13.83 6.02
N ASP A 32 6.63 15.04 6.49
CA ASP A 32 5.71 15.97 5.84
C ASP A 32 6.17 16.30 4.40
N ASN A 33 7.48 16.56 4.21
CA ASN A 33 8.06 16.84 2.91
C ASN A 33 7.97 15.59 1.98
N ALA A 34 8.33 14.41 2.47
CA ALA A 34 8.21 13.17 1.69
C ALA A 34 6.77 12.93 1.19
N CYS A 35 5.77 13.21 2.05
CA CYS A 35 4.36 13.09 1.69
C CYS A 35 3.91 14.13 0.64
N LYS A 36 4.45 15.36 0.67
CA LYS A 36 4.15 16.42 -0.31
C LYS A 36 4.85 16.24 -1.65
N GLU A 37 6.07 15.76 -1.63
CA GLU A 37 6.90 15.64 -2.83
C GLU A 37 6.57 14.39 -3.64
N LEU A 38 6.49 13.24 -2.97
CA LEU A 38 6.38 11.95 -3.61
C LEU A 38 5.24 11.06 -3.05
N GLY A 39 4.83 11.27 -1.79
CA GLY A 39 3.88 10.36 -1.13
C GLY A 39 4.44 8.96 -0.83
N PHE A 40 5.76 8.79 -0.92
CA PHE A 40 6.49 7.55 -0.65
C PHE A 40 7.67 7.81 0.27
N PHE A 41 7.91 6.92 1.22
CA PHE A 41 9.09 6.96 2.10
C PHE A 41 9.43 5.58 2.66
N HIS A 42 10.68 5.40 3.09
CA HIS A 42 11.07 4.25 3.91
C HIS A 42 10.75 4.52 5.36
N LEU A 43 10.16 3.56 6.04
CA LEU A 43 10.01 3.58 7.48
C LEU A 43 10.99 2.58 8.09
N VAL A 44 11.89 3.08 8.93
CA VAL A 44 12.91 2.28 9.62
C VAL A 44 12.69 2.31 11.12
N ASN A 45 13.22 1.31 11.83
CA ASN A 45 13.07 1.15 13.28
C ASN A 45 11.61 1.09 13.74
N HIS A 46 10.76 0.46 12.92
CA HIS A 46 9.32 0.34 13.17
C HIS A 46 8.95 -0.78 14.16
N GLY A 47 9.86 -1.75 14.41
CA GLY A 47 9.68 -2.84 15.37
C GLY A 47 8.82 -4.00 14.86
N LEU A 48 8.57 -4.07 13.53
CA LEU A 48 7.78 -5.14 12.90
C LEU A 48 8.64 -6.18 12.18
N GLU A 49 9.96 -6.12 12.30
CA GLU A 49 10.90 -6.91 11.52
C GLU A 49 10.67 -8.42 11.67
N ASP A 50 10.44 -8.88 12.90
CA ASP A 50 10.19 -10.30 13.18
C ASP A 50 8.84 -10.76 12.62
N HIS A 51 7.79 -9.94 12.74
CA HIS A 51 6.48 -10.25 12.16
C HIS A 51 6.56 -10.33 10.63
N ILE A 52 7.26 -9.39 10.00
CA ILE A 52 7.50 -9.38 8.55
C ILE A 52 8.22 -10.63 8.09
N ASN A 53 9.28 -11.05 8.80
CA ASN A 53 10.01 -12.27 8.49
C ASN A 53 9.11 -13.52 8.59
N GLN A 54 8.23 -13.59 9.61
CA GLN A 54 7.27 -14.68 9.75
C GLN A 54 6.27 -14.69 8.58
N LEU A 55 5.76 -13.53 8.16
CA LEU A 55 4.85 -13.43 7.03
C LEU A 55 5.52 -13.81 5.70
N PHE A 56 6.79 -13.46 5.48
CA PHE A 56 7.51 -13.92 4.29
C PHE A 56 7.70 -15.44 4.28
N ASN A 57 8.02 -16.06 5.41
CA ASN A 57 8.10 -17.51 5.52
C ASN A 57 6.76 -18.18 5.20
N LEU A 58 5.66 -17.60 5.70
CA LEU A 58 4.30 -18.06 5.40
C LEU A 58 3.98 -17.91 3.91
N ALA A 59 4.28 -16.76 3.30
CA ALA A 59 4.06 -16.51 1.88
C ALA A 59 4.84 -17.51 1.02
N GLN A 60 6.13 -17.71 1.29
CA GLN A 60 6.96 -18.67 0.58
C GLN A 60 6.42 -20.11 0.69
N THR A 61 5.97 -20.51 1.88
CA THR A 61 5.38 -21.82 2.12
C THR A 61 4.07 -21.98 1.33
N PHE A 62 3.21 -20.97 1.32
CA PHE A 62 1.95 -21.00 0.58
C PHE A 62 2.18 -21.09 -0.93
N PHE A 63 3.00 -20.22 -1.48
CA PHE A 63 3.21 -20.19 -2.93
C PHE A 63 4.03 -21.37 -3.46
N ALA A 64 4.77 -22.08 -2.60
CA ALA A 64 5.43 -23.34 -2.94
C ALA A 64 4.45 -24.55 -3.00
N LEU A 65 3.21 -24.41 -2.53
CA LEU A 65 2.23 -25.47 -2.62
C LEU A 65 1.88 -25.81 -4.08
N PRO A 66 1.49 -27.06 -4.37
CA PRO A 66 0.89 -27.43 -5.65
C PRO A 66 -0.32 -26.55 -5.97
N GLN A 67 -0.56 -26.30 -7.26
CA GLN A 67 -1.63 -25.41 -7.71
C GLN A 67 -3.00 -25.78 -7.16
N ASN A 68 -3.34 -27.09 -7.15
CA ASN A 68 -4.59 -27.61 -6.59
C ASN A 68 -4.74 -27.36 -5.09
N GLU A 69 -3.65 -27.23 -4.34
CA GLU A 69 -3.70 -26.90 -2.91
C GLU A 69 -3.94 -25.39 -2.69
N LYS A 70 -3.29 -24.53 -3.50
CA LYS A 70 -3.52 -23.07 -3.46
C LYS A 70 -4.96 -22.72 -3.82
N GLU A 71 -5.56 -23.41 -4.79
CA GLU A 71 -6.95 -23.21 -5.24
C GLU A 71 -8.00 -23.64 -4.21
N LYS A 72 -7.61 -24.34 -3.14
CA LYS A 72 -8.48 -24.56 -1.97
C LYS A 72 -8.73 -23.32 -1.12
N VAL A 73 -8.07 -22.20 -1.43
CA VAL A 73 -8.34 -20.89 -0.88
C VAL A 73 -9.17 -20.10 -1.90
N PRO A 74 -10.49 -20.34 -1.98
CA PRO A 74 -11.31 -19.75 -3.02
C PRO A 74 -11.38 -18.24 -2.87
N ARG A 75 -11.54 -17.55 -4.00
CA ARG A 75 -11.75 -16.12 -3.99
C ARG A 75 -13.22 -15.80 -3.69
N GLU A 76 -13.49 -15.32 -2.48
CA GLU A 76 -14.80 -14.89 -2.02
C GLU A 76 -14.74 -13.44 -1.52
N ASN A 77 -15.73 -12.63 -1.84
CA ASN A 77 -15.81 -11.23 -1.39
C ASN A 77 -14.50 -10.44 -1.55
N ARG A 78 -13.74 -10.72 -2.64
CA ARG A 78 -12.43 -10.12 -2.95
C ARG A 78 -11.26 -10.61 -2.08
N TYR A 79 -11.46 -11.56 -1.17
CA TYR A 79 -10.41 -12.25 -0.43
C TYR A 79 -10.14 -13.61 -1.06
N GLY A 80 -8.97 -14.16 -0.81
CA GLY A 80 -8.57 -15.48 -1.30
C GLY A 80 -7.51 -15.45 -2.40
N TYR A 81 -7.23 -16.61 -2.96
CA TYR A 81 -6.15 -16.82 -3.90
C TYR A 81 -6.52 -16.46 -5.34
N VAL A 82 -5.61 -15.81 -6.02
CA VAL A 82 -5.72 -15.45 -7.44
C VAL A 82 -4.47 -15.94 -8.18
N PRO A 83 -4.61 -16.99 -8.99
CA PRO A 83 -3.55 -17.40 -9.91
C PRO A 83 -3.43 -16.42 -11.08
N ASN A 84 -2.23 -16.21 -11.57
CA ASN A 84 -1.98 -15.36 -12.75
C ASN A 84 -2.61 -13.96 -12.60
N ALA A 85 -2.28 -13.29 -11.50
CA ALA A 85 -2.80 -11.99 -11.19
C ALA A 85 -2.61 -11.02 -12.37
N ARG A 86 -3.74 -10.62 -12.89
CA ARG A 86 -3.86 -9.42 -13.70
C ARG A 86 -4.48 -8.39 -12.78
N GLU A 87 -3.77 -7.34 -12.42
CA GLU A 87 -4.51 -6.19 -11.99
C GLU A 87 -5.34 -5.71 -13.16
N ALA A 88 -6.61 -5.52 -12.90
CA ALA A 88 -7.63 -5.26 -13.89
C ALA A 88 -7.55 -3.84 -14.44
N LEU A 89 -6.44 -3.48 -15.04
CA LEU A 89 -6.33 -2.31 -15.88
C LEU A 89 -5.95 -2.77 -17.28
N ASN A 90 -6.99 -3.07 -18.08
CA ASN A 90 -6.97 -3.03 -19.56
C ASN A 90 -5.84 -3.75 -20.33
N MET A 91 -5.25 -4.81 -19.79
CA MET A 91 -4.32 -5.60 -20.61
C MET A 91 -4.99 -6.88 -21.15
N ARG A 92 -5.63 -6.77 -22.28
CA ARG A 92 -6.21 -7.89 -23.04
C ARG A 92 -5.19 -8.92 -23.55
N ARG A 93 -3.89 -8.81 -23.24
CA ARG A 93 -2.87 -9.74 -23.79
C ARG A 93 -1.69 -9.91 -22.85
N LYS A 94 -1.50 -11.15 -22.45
CA LYS A 94 -0.38 -11.87 -21.82
C LYS A 94 -0.64 -12.28 -20.38
N THR A 95 -0.44 -13.57 -20.13
CA THR A 95 -0.46 -14.19 -18.79
C THR A 95 0.62 -13.55 -17.93
N GLY A 96 0.21 -12.96 -16.80
CA GLY A 96 1.17 -12.44 -15.81
C GLY A 96 1.80 -13.59 -15.03
N ASN A 97 3.08 -13.48 -14.70
CA ASN A 97 3.77 -14.40 -13.78
C ASN A 97 3.71 -13.89 -12.33
N ALA A 98 2.60 -13.31 -11.95
CA ALA A 98 2.32 -12.94 -10.57
C ALA A 98 1.09 -13.68 -10.06
N GLU A 99 1.12 -14.08 -8.83
CA GLU A 99 -0.01 -14.66 -8.10
C GLU A 99 -0.13 -13.98 -6.74
N PHE A 100 -1.34 -13.93 -6.20
CA PHE A 100 -1.52 -13.34 -4.87
C PHE A 100 -2.62 -14.03 -4.07
N VAL A 101 -2.60 -13.82 -2.76
CA VAL A 101 -3.71 -14.13 -1.87
C VAL A 101 -4.01 -12.91 -1.01
N ASP A 102 -5.29 -12.55 -0.95
CA ASP A 102 -5.83 -11.46 -0.15
C ASP A 102 -6.44 -11.99 1.13
N LEU A 103 -6.08 -11.39 2.26
CA LEU A 103 -6.61 -11.69 3.59
C LEU A 103 -7.23 -10.43 4.19
N GLY A 104 -8.47 -10.58 4.72
CA GLY A 104 -9.13 -9.53 5.50
C GLY A 104 -8.55 -9.37 6.90
N LEU A 105 -9.15 -8.49 7.70
CA LEU A 105 -8.88 -8.46 9.13
C LEU A 105 -9.40 -9.75 9.77
N SER A 106 -8.59 -10.36 10.53
CA SER A 106 -8.63 -11.51 11.42
C SER A 106 -9.76 -12.55 11.37
N ASP A 107 -11.01 -12.18 11.13
CA ASP A 107 -12.15 -13.11 11.22
C ASP A 107 -12.58 -13.70 9.87
N GLU A 108 -12.00 -13.19 8.76
CA GLU A 108 -12.34 -13.58 7.39
C GLU A 108 -11.32 -14.54 6.73
N ILE A 109 -10.40 -15.12 7.53
CA ILE A 109 -9.41 -16.08 7.01
C ILE A 109 -10.09 -17.44 6.83
N GLN A 110 -10.65 -17.68 5.64
CA GLN A 110 -11.40 -18.88 5.32
C GLN A 110 -10.54 -19.99 4.71
N SER A 111 -9.37 -20.26 5.29
CA SER A 111 -8.50 -21.33 4.78
C SER A 111 -7.82 -22.08 5.90
N LEU A 112 -7.88 -23.42 5.85
CA LEU A 112 -7.15 -24.29 6.77
C LEU A 112 -5.65 -24.04 6.78
N PHE A 113 -5.08 -23.57 5.67
CA PHE A 113 -3.67 -23.23 5.57
C PHE A 113 -3.34 -22.01 6.45
N PHE A 114 -4.12 -20.94 6.31
CA PHE A 114 -3.88 -19.71 7.05
C PHE A 114 -4.39 -19.77 8.49
N GLU A 115 -5.34 -20.66 8.81
CA GLU A 115 -5.86 -20.82 10.18
C GLU A 115 -4.75 -21.13 11.19
N LYS A 116 -3.77 -21.96 10.80
CA LYS A 116 -2.61 -22.28 11.64
C LYS A 116 -1.69 -21.08 11.92
N SER A 117 -1.74 -20.08 11.07
CA SER A 117 -0.92 -18.85 11.15
C SER A 117 -1.76 -17.63 11.46
N LYS A 118 -3.02 -17.80 11.82
CA LYS A 118 -3.99 -16.73 12.07
C LYS A 118 -3.46 -15.77 13.12
N GLN A 119 -2.94 -16.26 14.22
CA GLN A 119 -2.38 -15.43 15.29
C GLN A 119 -1.25 -14.52 14.79
N GLN A 120 -0.30 -15.06 14.02
CA GLN A 120 0.83 -14.30 13.46
C GLN A 120 0.36 -13.19 12.51
N ILE A 121 -0.65 -13.50 11.67
CA ILE A 121 -1.25 -12.54 10.75
C ILE A 121 -1.94 -11.42 11.53
N GLN A 122 -2.73 -11.79 12.55
CA GLN A 122 -3.45 -10.84 13.40
C GLN A 122 -2.50 -9.92 14.17
N GLU A 123 -1.44 -10.47 14.74
CA GLU A 123 -0.40 -9.69 15.44
C GLU A 123 0.25 -8.66 14.52
N TYR A 124 0.62 -9.06 13.30
CA TYR A 124 1.15 -8.11 12.32
C TYR A 124 0.13 -7.03 11.94
N GLN A 125 -1.13 -7.41 11.67
CA GLN A 125 -2.18 -6.46 11.31
C GLN A 125 -2.44 -5.45 12.43
N GLN A 126 -2.51 -5.91 13.69
CA GLN A 126 -2.69 -5.04 14.85
C GLN A 126 -1.52 -4.06 15.03
N GLN A 127 -0.29 -4.57 14.98
CA GLN A 127 0.89 -3.73 15.11
C GLN A 127 1.05 -2.77 13.92
N GLY A 128 0.74 -3.21 12.70
CA GLY A 128 0.72 -2.38 11.51
C GLY A 128 -0.30 -1.23 11.60
N LEU A 129 -1.49 -1.51 12.15
CA LEU A 129 -2.49 -0.47 12.41
C LEU A 129 -1.99 0.57 13.42
N ILE A 130 -1.29 0.14 14.48
CA ILE A 130 -0.68 1.06 15.44
C ILE A 130 0.34 1.97 14.75
N VAL A 131 1.22 1.39 13.91
CA VAL A 131 2.21 2.16 13.14
C VAL A 131 1.53 3.16 12.23
N ALA A 132 0.52 2.74 11.46
CA ALA A 132 -0.23 3.62 10.56
C ALA A 132 -0.96 4.74 11.31
N SER A 133 -1.59 4.44 12.44
CA SER A 133 -2.28 5.44 13.28
C SER A 133 -1.33 6.51 13.82
N GLU A 134 -0.12 6.13 14.25
CA GLU A 134 0.87 7.11 14.70
C GLU A 134 1.39 7.99 13.54
N LEU A 135 1.61 7.43 12.35
CA LEU A 135 1.96 8.21 11.15
C LEU A 135 0.85 9.20 10.80
N LEU A 136 -0.40 8.74 10.75
CA LEU A 136 -1.56 9.58 10.45
C LEU A 136 -1.79 10.68 11.49
N LYS A 137 -1.53 10.41 12.77
CA LYS A 137 -1.58 11.40 13.86
C LYS A 137 -0.54 12.51 13.67
N VAL A 138 0.69 12.16 13.29
CA VAL A 138 1.75 13.13 12.99
C VAL A 138 1.37 13.96 11.75
N LEU A 139 0.90 13.33 10.69
CA LEU A 139 0.44 14.02 9.48
C LEU A 139 -0.78 14.91 9.77
N GLY A 140 -1.72 14.47 10.60
CA GLY A 140 -2.85 15.29 11.05
C GLY A 140 -2.41 16.56 11.77
N ALA A 141 -1.42 16.47 12.65
CA ALA A 141 -0.84 17.63 13.30
C ALA A 141 -0.23 18.63 12.32
N LYS A 142 0.45 18.15 11.25
CA LYS A 142 1.01 18.98 10.17
C LYS A 142 -0.08 19.60 9.28
N LEU A 143 -1.24 18.96 9.20
CA LEU A 143 -2.43 19.48 8.54
C LEU A 143 -3.25 20.43 9.41
N GLY A 144 -2.86 20.63 10.68
CA GLY A 144 -3.56 21.52 11.60
C GLY A 144 -4.90 20.98 12.12
N VAL A 145 -5.16 19.68 11.98
CA VAL A 145 -6.37 19.05 12.53
C VAL A 145 -6.14 18.53 13.95
N ASN A 146 -7.22 18.19 14.63
CA ASN A 146 -7.16 17.57 15.96
C ASN A 146 -6.32 16.27 15.89
N LYS A 147 -5.53 16.01 16.91
CA LYS A 147 -4.68 14.80 17.01
C LYS A 147 -5.44 13.49 16.91
N LEU A 148 -6.75 13.48 17.24
CA LEU A 148 -7.63 12.31 17.14
C LEU A 148 -8.36 12.23 15.79
N PHE A 149 -8.18 13.20 14.88
CA PHE A 149 -8.93 13.32 13.65
C PHE A 149 -8.95 12.04 12.82
N PHE A 150 -7.80 11.41 12.60
CA PHE A 150 -7.73 10.14 11.87
C PHE A 150 -8.08 8.93 12.74
N GLU A 151 -7.74 8.96 14.04
CA GLU A 151 -8.04 7.87 14.98
C GLU A 151 -9.55 7.61 15.07
N GLU A 152 -10.36 8.66 15.21
CA GLU A 152 -11.82 8.57 15.24
C GLU A 152 -12.43 8.00 13.95
N LYS A 153 -11.71 8.08 12.84
CA LYS A 153 -12.11 7.57 11.54
C LYS A 153 -11.67 6.13 11.26
N MET A 154 -10.90 5.55 12.18
CA MET A 154 -10.37 4.20 12.13
C MET A 154 -11.05 3.25 13.13
N ASN A 155 -12.29 3.52 13.54
CA ASN A 155 -13.00 2.69 14.52
C ASN A 155 -13.31 1.28 13.99
N ASN A 156 -13.63 1.16 12.69
CA ASN A 156 -13.85 -0.11 11.99
C ASN A 156 -13.15 -0.07 10.63
N PRO A 157 -11.81 -0.06 10.61
CA PRO A 157 -11.06 0.17 9.39
C PRO A 157 -11.21 -1.00 8.41
N GLN A 158 -11.38 -0.68 7.13
CA GLN A 158 -11.31 -1.68 6.08
C GLN A 158 -9.85 -1.91 5.69
N CYS A 159 -9.31 -3.05 6.07
CA CYS A 159 -7.92 -3.38 5.78
C CYS A 159 -7.82 -4.65 4.94
N ARG A 160 -6.75 -4.70 4.15
CA ARG A 160 -6.42 -5.88 3.35
C ARG A 160 -4.93 -6.15 3.44
N LEU A 161 -4.56 -7.35 3.84
CA LEU A 161 -3.20 -7.85 3.76
C LEU A 161 -3.10 -8.74 2.52
N ARG A 162 -2.19 -8.41 1.61
CA ARG A 162 -1.97 -9.19 0.38
C ARG A 162 -0.59 -9.81 0.42
N PHE A 163 -0.50 -11.10 0.15
CA PHE A 163 0.76 -11.76 -0.19
C PHE A 163 0.88 -11.84 -1.70
N LEU A 164 1.98 -11.35 -2.24
CA LEU A 164 2.29 -11.36 -3.67
C LEU A 164 3.53 -12.18 -3.93
N HIS A 165 3.47 -13.02 -4.95
CA HIS A 165 4.58 -13.75 -5.51
C HIS A 165 4.74 -13.41 -6.99
N TYR A 166 5.95 -13.04 -7.37
CA TYR A 166 6.34 -12.74 -8.73
C TYR A 166 7.38 -13.76 -9.16
N SER A 167 7.03 -14.60 -10.11
CA SER A 167 7.99 -15.52 -10.73
C SER A 167 8.96 -14.77 -11.65
N PRO A 168 10.17 -15.30 -11.87
CA PRO A 168 11.13 -14.69 -12.78
C PRO A 168 10.56 -14.45 -14.18
N LEU A 169 11.04 -13.39 -14.84
CA LEU A 169 10.66 -13.03 -16.19
C LEU A 169 11.08 -14.12 -17.18
N ASN A 170 10.09 -14.75 -17.83
CA ASN A 170 10.30 -15.74 -18.89
C ASN A 170 9.88 -15.15 -20.24
N HIS A 171 10.39 -15.74 -21.35
CA HIS A 171 9.99 -15.35 -22.70
C HIS A 171 8.48 -15.45 -22.88
N GLY A 172 7.86 -14.35 -23.29
CA GLY A 172 6.42 -14.27 -23.53
C GLY A 172 5.57 -13.66 -22.42
N ASN A 173 6.13 -13.41 -21.24
CA ASN A 173 5.42 -12.76 -20.12
C ASN A 173 5.39 -11.23 -20.25
N ALA A 174 4.40 -10.61 -19.60
CA ALA A 174 4.41 -9.16 -19.42
C ALA A 174 5.51 -8.79 -18.43
N GLU A 175 6.35 -7.82 -18.77
CA GLU A 175 7.41 -7.32 -17.90
C GLU A 175 6.85 -6.70 -16.61
N TYR A 176 5.65 -6.12 -16.70
CA TYR A 176 4.91 -5.49 -15.61
C TYR A 176 3.58 -6.22 -15.41
N PRO A 177 3.53 -7.27 -14.58
CA PRO A 177 2.30 -8.03 -14.33
C PRO A 177 1.24 -7.20 -13.61
N LEU A 178 1.70 -6.31 -12.73
CA LEU A 178 0.87 -5.28 -12.12
C LEU A 178 1.22 -3.96 -12.82
N GLY A 179 0.26 -3.44 -13.59
CA GLY A 179 0.41 -2.21 -14.35
C GLY A 179 0.60 -0.98 -13.45
N ALA A 180 0.80 0.17 -14.07
CA ALA A 180 0.88 1.44 -13.35
C ALA A 180 -0.46 1.77 -12.70
N HIS A 181 -0.45 2.03 -11.39
CA HIS A 181 -1.64 2.37 -10.60
C HIS A 181 -1.27 3.26 -9.42
N THR A 182 -2.27 3.87 -8.80
CA THR A 182 -2.21 4.45 -7.46
C THR A 182 -2.98 3.57 -6.50
N ASP A 183 -2.63 3.57 -5.22
CA ASP A 183 -3.43 2.92 -4.20
C ASP A 183 -4.66 3.77 -3.90
N TYR A 184 -5.85 3.15 -3.85
CA TYR A 184 -7.10 3.87 -3.65
C TYR A 184 -7.34 4.32 -2.21
N GLY A 185 -6.63 3.69 -1.26
CA GLY A 185 -6.86 3.81 0.17
C GLY A 185 -6.25 5.05 0.83
N LEU A 186 -6.08 4.91 2.14
CA LEU A 186 -5.52 5.97 2.98
C LEU A 186 -3.99 5.89 3.01
N ILE A 187 -3.46 4.73 3.42
CA ILE A 187 -2.03 4.47 3.56
C ILE A 187 -1.74 2.97 3.35
N THR A 188 -0.62 2.68 2.73
CA THR A 188 -0.14 1.30 2.53
C THR A 188 1.21 1.12 3.23
N LEU A 189 1.33 0.03 4.01
CA LEU A 189 2.59 -0.43 4.56
C LEU A 189 3.07 -1.62 3.71
N LEU A 190 4.09 -1.42 2.90
CA LEU A 190 4.61 -2.43 1.97
C LEU A 190 5.90 -3.05 2.51
N ALA A 191 5.85 -4.32 2.88
CA ALA A 191 7.05 -5.11 3.11
C ALA A 191 7.54 -5.76 1.81
N THR A 192 8.86 -5.79 1.60
CA THR A 192 9.50 -6.46 0.46
C THR A 192 10.61 -7.39 0.94
N ASP A 193 10.89 -8.42 0.16
CA ASP A 193 11.98 -9.39 0.44
C ASP A 193 13.37 -8.90 0.07
N GLY A 194 13.48 -7.67 -0.43
CA GLY A 194 14.73 -7.06 -0.89
C GLY A 194 15.05 -7.33 -2.37
N VAL A 195 14.26 -8.18 -3.05
CA VAL A 195 14.40 -8.37 -4.51
C VAL A 195 13.83 -7.12 -5.23
N PRO A 196 14.63 -6.47 -6.10
CA PRO A 196 14.19 -5.27 -6.81
C PRO A 196 12.96 -5.52 -7.70
N GLY A 197 12.11 -4.51 -7.88
CA GLY A 197 10.95 -4.61 -8.77
C GLY A 197 9.94 -3.50 -8.63
N LEU A 198 9.95 -2.73 -7.54
CA LEU A 198 9.09 -1.56 -7.41
C LEU A 198 9.66 -0.40 -8.23
N GLU A 199 8.80 0.24 -9.00
CA GLU A 199 9.10 1.48 -9.73
C GLU A 199 8.03 2.51 -9.42
N ILE A 200 8.45 3.76 -9.24
CA ILE A 200 7.59 4.93 -8.96
C ILE A 200 7.71 5.92 -10.11
N GLN A 201 6.61 6.52 -10.50
CA GLN A 201 6.59 7.56 -11.53
C GLN A 201 6.79 8.95 -10.90
N LYS A 202 7.82 9.66 -11.36
CA LYS A 202 8.01 11.05 -10.98
C LYS A 202 6.97 11.96 -11.67
N LYS A 203 6.88 13.21 -11.20
CA LYS A 203 5.98 14.22 -11.76
C LYS A 203 6.26 14.56 -13.23
N ASP A 204 7.49 14.35 -13.69
CA ASP A 204 7.90 14.51 -15.09
C ASP A 204 7.56 13.30 -15.99
N GLY A 205 6.97 12.24 -15.40
CA GLY A 205 6.57 11.02 -16.08
C GLY A 205 7.65 9.94 -16.14
N GLU A 206 8.88 10.20 -15.66
CA GLU A 206 9.95 9.22 -15.61
C GLU A 206 9.66 8.13 -14.57
N TRP A 207 9.91 6.87 -14.94
CA TRP A 207 9.82 5.73 -14.03
C TRP A 207 11.18 5.41 -13.44
N LEU A 208 11.28 5.43 -12.10
CA LEU A 208 12.51 5.11 -11.39
C LEU A 208 12.33 3.88 -10.51
N PRO A 209 13.29 2.94 -10.53
CA PRO A 209 13.31 1.84 -9.58
C PRO A 209 13.55 2.38 -8.17
N VAL A 210 12.83 1.79 -7.20
CA VAL A 210 12.97 2.11 -5.78
C VAL A 210 13.92 1.12 -5.12
N ASP A 211 14.90 1.64 -4.42
CA ASP A 211 15.73 0.83 -3.54
C ASP A 211 14.90 0.32 -2.35
N THR A 212 15.02 -0.96 -2.03
CA THR A 212 14.22 -1.61 -0.98
C THR A 212 15.12 -2.25 0.08
N PRO A 213 15.68 -1.45 1.00
CA PRO A 213 16.57 -1.98 2.03
C PRO A 213 15.87 -3.05 2.87
N LYS A 214 16.59 -4.14 3.13
CA LYS A 214 16.08 -5.22 3.98
C LYS A 214 15.71 -4.68 5.38
N GLY A 215 14.53 -5.05 5.87
CA GLY A 215 14.05 -4.65 7.20
C GLY A 215 13.40 -3.25 7.24
N SER A 216 13.28 -2.53 6.10
CA SER A 216 12.45 -1.34 6.01
C SER A 216 11.06 -1.66 5.48
N LEU A 217 10.06 -0.90 5.93
CA LEU A 217 8.78 -0.79 5.24
C LEU A 217 8.84 0.34 4.23
N ILE A 218 8.31 0.11 3.03
CA ILE A 218 7.96 1.20 2.13
C ILE A 218 6.56 1.63 2.50
N VAL A 219 6.38 2.91 2.77
CA VAL A 219 5.05 3.48 3.06
C VAL A 219 4.67 4.38 1.91
N ASN A 220 3.45 4.23 1.41
CA ASN A 220 2.88 5.13 0.43
C ASN A 220 1.48 5.58 0.81
N LEU A 221 1.17 6.80 0.38
CA LEU A 221 -0.13 7.42 0.58
C LEU A 221 -1.02 7.11 -0.63
N GLY A 222 -2.29 6.84 -0.35
CA GLY A 222 -3.26 6.54 -1.38
C GLY A 222 -4.14 7.73 -1.76
N ASP A 223 -4.96 7.54 -2.81
CA ASP A 223 -5.83 8.56 -3.40
C ASP A 223 -6.81 9.15 -2.38
N MET A 224 -7.25 8.35 -1.40
CA MET A 224 -8.17 8.80 -0.38
C MET A 224 -7.54 9.87 0.53
N LEU A 225 -6.27 9.71 0.91
CA LEU A 225 -5.55 10.71 1.68
C LEU A 225 -5.22 11.94 0.82
N ALA A 226 -4.84 11.75 -0.44
CA ALA A 226 -4.65 12.85 -1.39
C ALA A 226 -5.92 13.69 -1.51
N ARG A 227 -7.08 13.03 -1.69
CA ARG A 227 -8.40 13.69 -1.73
C ARG A 227 -8.69 14.47 -0.44
N TRP A 228 -8.46 13.88 0.74
CA TRP A 228 -8.67 14.53 2.03
C TRP A 228 -7.84 15.79 2.21
N THR A 229 -6.64 15.76 1.67
CA THR A 229 -5.67 16.86 1.77
C THR A 229 -5.67 17.80 0.56
N ASN A 230 -6.69 17.74 -0.31
CA ASN A 230 -6.81 18.57 -1.51
C ASN A 230 -5.54 18.52 -2.39
N ASP A 231 -4.96 17.32 -2.53
CA ASP A 231 -3.69 17.01 -3.21
C ASP A 231 -2.44 17.68 -2.59
N ARG A 232 -2.54 18.14 -1.33
CA ARG A 232 -1.35 18.59 -0.60
C ARG A 232 -0.36 17.44 -0.35
N TYR A 233 -0.88 16.24 -0.09
CA TYR A 233 -0.11 15.01 -0.05
C TYR A 233 -0.34 14.22 -1.34
N CYS A 234 0.73 13.63 -1.86
CA CYS A 234 0.70 12.96 -3.15
C CYS A 234 0.25 11.50 -3.02
N SER A 235 -0.63 11.06 -3.93
CA SER A 235 -0.77 9.65 -4.29
C SER A 235 -0.06 9.44 -5.61
N THR A 236 0.98 8.62 -5.63
CA THR A 236 1.92 8.56 -6.75
C THR A 236 1.78 7.25 -7.51
N PRO A 237 1.69 7.29 -8.85
CA PRO A 237 1.65 6.10 -9.66
C PRO A 237 2.90 5.23 -9.45
N HIS A 238 2.68 3.95 -9.26
CA HIS A 238 3.74 2.96 -9.10
C HIS A 238 3.38 1.65 -9.81
N ARG A 239 4.37 0.81 -10.03
CA ARG A 239 4.20 -0.47 -10.70
C ARG A 239 5.22 -1.49 -10.21
N ALA A 240 4.92 -2.77 -10.45
CA ALA A 240 5.83 -3.86 -10.13
C ALA A 240 6.37 -4.49 -11.40
N ARG A 241 7.71 -4.56 -11.51
CA ARG A 241 8.44 -5.25 -12.57
C ARG A 241 8.73 -6.68 -12.15
N LEU A 242 8.65 -7.63 -13.08
CA LEU A 242 9.07 -9.00 -12.81
C LEU A 242 10.58 -9.06 -12.52
N PRO A 243 10.98 -9.87 -11.55
CA PRO A 243 12.39 -10.09 -11.26
C PRO A 243 13.05 -10.86 -12.41
N LYS A 244 14.37 -10.68 -12.60
CA LYS A 244 15.11 -11.30 -13.72
C LYS A 244 15.52 -12.76 -13.45
N GLN A 245 15.84 -13.10 -12.22
CA GLN A 245 16.44 -14.39 -11.87
C GLN A 245 15.67 -15.11 -10.77
N ASP A 246 15.52 -14.48 -9.61
CA ASP A 246 14.91 -15.09 -8.43
C ASP A 246 13.44 -14.68 -8.30
N SER A 247 12.63 -15.49 -7.62
CA SER A 247 11.27 -15.08 -7.23
C SER A 247 11.32 -13.87 -6.32
N ARG A 248 10.37 -12.96 -6.47
CA ARG A 248 10.16 -11.79 -5.62
C ARG A 248 8.87 -11.94 -4.83
N TYR A 249 8.92 -11.59 -3.55
CA TYR A 249 7.76 -11.53 -2.69
C TYR A 249 7.55 -10.10 -2.19
N SER A 250 6.29 -9.70 -2.09
CA SER A 250 5.93 -8.44 -1.43
C SER A 250 4.62 -8.59 -0.66
N ILE A 251 4.49 -7.84 0.42
CA ILE A 251 3.35 -7.95 1.35
C ILE A 251 2.83 -6.54 1.64
N PRO A 252 1.97 -5.96 0.78
CA PRO A 252 1.30 -4.72 1.08
C PRO A 252 0.16 -4.94 2.09
N PHE A 253 0.11 -4.07 3.07
CA PHE A 253 -0.99 -3.94 4.01
C PHE A 253 -1.72 -2.62 3.72
N PHE A 254 -2.84 -2.74 3.00
CA PHE A 254 -3.70 -1.61 2.65
C PHE A 254 -4.59 -1.26 3.84
N ILE A 255 -4.57 0.00 4.24
CA ILE A 255 -5.30 0.49 5.41
C ILE A 255 -6.23 1.62 4.97
N ASN A 256 -7.52 1.42 5.21
CA ASN A 256 -8.58 2.36 4.86
C ASN A 256 -9.40 2.71 6.11
N PRO A 257 -10.06 3.88 6.15
CA PRO A 257 -10.93 4.22 7.27
C PRO A 257 -12.19 3.36 7.30
N ASP A 258 -13.01 3.54 8.33
CA ASP A 258 -14.36 2.99 8.36
C ASP A 258 -15.13 3.41 7.09
N PRO A 259 -15.84 2.49 6.43
CA PRO A 259 -16.55 2.75 5.17
C PRO A 259 -17.59 3.87 5.26
N THR A 260 -18.13 4.10 6.44
CA THR A 260 -19.18 5.11 6.68
C THR A 260 -18.62 6.52 6.87
N VAL A 261 -17.30 6.64 7.03
CA VAL A 261 -16.63 7.94 7.20
C VAL A 261 -16.73 8.77 5.93
N VAL A 262 -17.18 10.02 6.08
CA VAL A 262 -17.19 11.00 4.99
C VAL A 262 -15.78 11.58 4.83
N ILE A 263 -15.26 11.49 3.60
CA ILE A 263 -14.03 12.12 3.17
C ILE A 263 -14.39 13.49 2.63
N GLU A 264 -14.11 14.51 3.41
CA GLU A 264 -14.29 15.91 3.08
C GLU A 264 -12.95 16.63 3.18
N VAL A 265 -12.67 17.52 2.23
CA VAL A 265 -11.39 18.24 2.17
C VAL A 265 -11.16 18.99 3.49
N ILE A 266 -9.97 18.81 4.07
CA ILE A 266 -9.55 19.49 5.29
C ILE A 266 -9.40 20.99 5.02
N ASP A 267 -10.08 21.86 5.77
CA ASP A 267 -10.14 23.30 5.57
C ASP A 267 -8.76 23.95 5.42
N SER A 268 -7.78 23.53 6.21
CA SER A 268 -6.40 24.05 6.14
C SER A 268 -5.66 23.70 4.84
N CYS A 269 -6.21 22.84 4.02
CA CYS A 269 -5.71 22.48 2.70
C CYS A 269 -6.35 23.29 1.58
N VAL A 270 -7.31 24.16 1.90
CA VAL A 270 -7.98 25.08 0.97
C VAL A 270 -7.42 26.49 1.14
N SER A 271 -7.17 27.17 0.05
CA SER A 271 -6.70 28.57 0.02
C SER A 271 -7.07 29.23 -1.32
N ASP A 272 -6.84 30.53 -1.44
CA ASP A 272 -7.10 31.27 -2.70
C ASP A 272 -6.32 30.69 -3.91
N GLY A 273 -5.16 30.09 -3.67
CA GLY A 273 -4.34 29.42 -4.70
C GLY A 273 -4.62 27.92 -4.86
N ASN A 274 -5.42 27.33 -3.97
CA ASN A 274 -5.79 25.91 -3.99
C ASN A 274 -7.23 25.72 -3.55
N LEU A 275 -8.17 26.00 -4.45
CA LEU A 275 -9.60 25.87 -4.20
C LEU A 275 -9.97 24.41 -3.96
N ASN A 276 -11.07 24.20 -3.22
CA ASN A 276 -11.59 22.83 -2.98
C ASN A 276 -11.86 22.13 -4.31
N ARG A 277 -11.24 20.95 -4.49
CA ARG A 277 -11.30 20.16 -5.73
C ARG A 277 -12.30 19.00 -5.67
N TYR A 278 -12.75 18.66 -4.48
CA TYR A 278 -13.43 17.39 -4.23
C TYR A 278 -14.72 17.57 -3.44
N GLU A 279 -15.81 17.04 -3.97
CA GLU A 279 -17.07 16.93 -3.23
C GLU A 279 -16.94 15.86 -2.13
N PRO A 280 -17.63 16.01 -0.99
CA PRO A 280 -17.66 15.00 0.05
C PRO A 280 -18.19 13.64 -0.47
N ILE A 281 -17.59 12.55 -0.04
CA ILE A 281 -17.99 11.19 -0.39
C ILE A 281 -17.66 10.25 0.76
N THR A 282 -18.43 9.19 0.99
CA THR A 282 -18.04 8.20 2.00
C THR A 282 -16.86 7.36 1.52
N ALA A 283 -16.03 6.88 2.45
CA ALA A 283 -14.89 6.02 2.12
C ALA A 283 -15.32 4.75 1.39
N GLY A 284 -16.46 4.17 1.78
CA GLY A 284 -17.01 2.98 1.14
C GLY A 284 -17.45 3.24 -0.30
N GLU A 285 -18.18 4.33 -0.56
CA GLU A 285 -18.60 4.73 -1.93
C GLU A 285 -17.39 5.04 -2.80
N TYR A 286 -16.39 5.74 -2.25
CA TYR A 286 -15.16 6.02 -2.99
C TYR A 286 -14.44 4.74 -3.42
N LEU A 287 -14.21 3.81 -2.49
CA LEU A 287 -13.57 2.53 -2.81
C LEU A 287 -14.39 1.71 -3.82
N ALA A 288 -15.73 1.67 -3.67
CA ALA A 288 -16.60 0.99 -4.62
C ALA A 288 -16.46 1.58 -6.03
N SER A 289 -16.52 2.90 -6.16
CA SER A 289 -16.40 3.59 -7.45
C SER A 289 -15.06 3.31 -8.16
N ARG A 290 -13.96 3.19 -7.41
CA ARG A 290 -12.63 2.87 -7.97
C ARG A 290 -12.55 1.43 -8.44
N ILE A 291 -13.11 0.51 -7.67
CA ILE A 291 -13.06 -0.93 -7.99
C ILE A 291 -14.00 -1.26 -9.13
N ASP A 292 -15.16 -0.62 -9.21
CA ASP A 292 -16.12 -0.82 -10.31
C ASP A 292 -15.57 -0.24 -11.63
N SER A 293 -14.86 0.90 -11.57
CA SER A 293 -14.18 1.47 -12.75
C SER A 293 -13.08 0.55 -13.30
N ASP A 294 -12.41 -0.22 -12.44
CA ASP A 294 -11.41 -1.21 -12.87
C ASP A 294 -12.04 -2.48 -13.47
N SER A 295 -13.32 -2.75 -13.19
CA SER A 295 -14.06 -3.90 -13.73
C SER A 295 -14.75 -3.61 -15.06
N GLU A 296 -14.93 -2.34 -15.45
CA GLU A 296 -15.51 -1.99 -16.74
C GLU A 296 -14.51 -2.13 -17.90
N PRO A 297 -14.96 -2.63 -19.08
CA PRO A 297 -14.09 -2.66 -20.26
C PRO A 297 -13.82 -1.22 -20.72
N TYR A 298 -12.55 -0.86 -20.84
CA TYR A 298 -12.09 0.40 -21.42
C TYR A 298 -12.70 0.59 -22.81
N ILE A 299 -13.60 1.55 -22.94
CA ILE A 299 -14.08 2.02 -24.25
C ILE A 299 -13.11 3.14 -24.65
N GLU A 300 -12.23 2.86 -25.64
CA GLU A 300 -11.45 3.90 -26.28
C GLU A 300 -12.41 5.01 -26.79
N LYS A 301 -12.34 6.16 -26.15
CA LYS A 301 -12.93 7.37 -26.72
C LYS A 301 -12.03 7.83 -27.86
N HIS A 302 -12.50 7.59 -29.08
CA HIS A 302 -11.93 8.15 -30.30
C HIS A 302 -12.03 9.68 -30.34
#